data_2940403f3391ab5d65012cf19bde05b3
#
_entry.id   2940403f3391ab5d65012cf19bde05b3
#
_cell.length_a   1.000
_cell.length_b   1.000
_cell.length_c   1.000
_cell.angle_alpha   90.00
_cell.angle_beta   90.00
_cell.angle_gamma   90.00
#
_symmetry.space_group_name_H-M   'P 1'
#
loop_
_entity.id
_entity.type
_entity.pdbx_description
1 polymer ?
#
loop_
_entity_poly.entity_id
_entity_poly.type
_entity_poly.pdbx_seq_one_letter_code
_entity_poly.pdbx_strand_id
1 'polypeptide(L)'
;MAHTKNYPFYDWVPKPLGIIILIMLFCPIMFINGAYTINSGEMSSGLGIISEHIQYASYAGAIGMVVFAPFMQRVLAVRRPKMMLMTGFILLFWLSYICAITDSWLLLMLCSLITGFIRMALTLINLFALILYAFKIEASDIITPGAEATDPVVADKNDQAKGLTQPIIYLFFMLFAQAGNSLTAWLAYEYEWQYVYYYMMGMLMLSIVVVLSTMKYQRHLKKLNFNLRQFGDVIAA
;
A
#
# COMPACT_ATOMS: atom_id res chain seq x y z
N MET A 1 -26.73 0.17 16.36
CA MET A 1 -25.29 0.23 16.74
C MET A 1 -24.80 1.61 16.39
N ALA A 2 -24.28 2.38 17.35
CA ALA A 2 -23.86 3.75 17.12
C ALA A 2 -22.72 3.77 16.09
N HIS A 3 -22.99 4.25 14.89
CA HIS A 3 -21.97 4.54 13.89
C HIS A 3 -21.02 5.59 14.47
N THR A 4 -19.81 5.19 14.86
CA THR A 4 -18.78 6.15 15.29
C THR A 4 -18.44 7.03 14.10
N LYS A 5 -18.81 8.30 14.22
CA LYS A 5 -18.80 9.34 13.18
C LYS A 5 -17.45 9.54 12.45
N ASN A 6 -16.35 8.96 12.95
CA ASN A 6 -14.97 9.17 12.51
C ASN A 6 -14.16 7.87 12.23
N TYR A 7 -14.82 6.75 11.94
CA TYR A 7 -14.07 5.54 11.54
C TYR A 7 -13.27 5.79 10.24
N PRO A 8 -11.97 5.39 10.13
CA PRO A 8 -11.17 4.52 11.02
C PRO A 8 -10.38 5.22 12.13
N PHE A 9 -10.53 6.53 12.31
CA PHE A 9 -9.77 7.33 13.26
C PHE A 9 -10.46 7.48 14.63
N TYR A 10 -9.68 7.90 15.62
CA TYR A 10 -10.21 8.35 16.90
C TYR A 10 -11.02 9.65 16.75
N ASP A 11 -11.96 9.89 17.69
CA ASP A 11 -12.88 11.04 17.60
C ASP A 11 -12.18 12.40 17.77
N TRP A 12 -10.97 12.42 18.34
CA TRP A 12 -10.13 13.61 18.45
C TRP A 12 -9.46 14.03 17.14
N VAL A 13 -9.38 13.14 16.14
CA VAL A 13 -8.78 13.43 14.84
C VAL A 13 -9.80 14.17 13.97
N PRO A 14 -9.58 15.46 13.61
CA PRO A 14 -10.48 16.17 12.71
C PRO A 14 -10.41 15.57 11.30
N LYS A 15 -11.54 15.64 10.57
CA LYS A 15 -11.66 15.06 9.22
C LYS A 15 -10.50 15.42 8.26
N PRO A 16 -10.13 16.72 8.10
CA PRO A 16 -9.07 17.06 7.17
C PRO A 16 -7.72 16.44 7.56
N LEU A 17 -7.43 16.35 8.87
CA LEU A 17 -6.21 15.72 9.35
C LEU A 17 -6.20 14.22 9.05
N GLY A 18 -7.34 13.53 9.19
CA GLY A 18 -7.45 12.11 8.84
C GLY A 18 -7.19 11.85 7.36
N ILE A 19 -7.67 12.71 6.47
CA ILE A 19 -7.40 12.63 5.02
C ILE A 19 -5.90 12.84 4.75
N ILE A 20 -5.29 13.85 5.35
CA ILE A 20 -3.85 14.13 5.22
C ILE A 20 -3.02 12.95 5.70
N ILE A 21 -3.37 12.34 6.84
CA ILE A 21 -2.68 11.15 7.37
C ILE A 21 -2.76 9.99 6.37
N LEU A 22 -3.94 9.68 5.82
CA LEU A 22 -4.09 8.60 4.84
C LEU A 22 -3.27 8.87 3.57
N ILE A 23 -3.23 10.12 3.11
CA ILE A 23 -2.39 10.53 1.97
C ILE A 23 -0.91 10.36 2.33
N MET A 24 -0.47 10.79 3.51
CA MET A 24 0.93 10.64 3.94
C MET A 24 1.35 9.18 4.10
N LEU A 25 0.44 8.27 4.45
CA LEU A 25 0.74 6.83 4.53
C LEU A 25 1.04 6.20 3.16
N PHE A 26 0.71 6.86 2.04
CA PHE A 26 1.17 6.44 0.72
C PHE A 26 2.66 6.71 0.48
N CYS A 27 3.25 7.71 1.14
CA CYS A 27 4.67 8.06 0.94
C CYS A 27 5.60 6.84 1.10
N PRO A 28 5.64 6.11 2.22
CA PRO A 28 6.55 4.98 2.37
C PRO A 28 6.21 3.82 1.42
N ILE A 29 4.92 3.66 1.05
CA ILE A 29 4.49 2.61 0.13
C ILE A 29 5.00 2.89 -1.29
N MET A 30 4.98 4.15 -1.73
CA MET A 30 5.40 4.54 -3.08
C MET A 30 6.91 4.73 -3.20
N PHE A 31 7.58 5.09 -2.11
CA PHE A 31 9.02 5.32 -2.08
C PHE A 31 9.84 4.10 -2.54
N ILE A 32 9.37 2.89 -2.24
CA ILE A 32 10.02 1.62 -2.62
C ILE A 32 10.17 1.46 -4.14
N ASN A 33 9.31 2.10 -4.95
CA ASN A 33 9.35 1.96 -6.40
C ASN A 33 10.65 2.43 -7.03
N GLY A 34 11.22 3.53 -6.52
CA GLY A 34 12.42 4.13 -7.07
C GLY A 34 13.71 3.38 -6.73
N ALA A 35 13.69 2.49 -5.73
CA ALA A 35 14.89 1.89 -5.20
C ALA A 35 15.67 1.07 -6.25
N TYR A 36 14.97 0.30 -7.08
CA TYR A 36 15.63 -0.62 -8.03
C TYR A 36 15.83 -0.06 -9.44
N THR A 37 14.85 0.68 -9.95
CA THR A 37 14.86 1.11 -11.37
C THR A 37 15.79 2.27 -11.62
N ILE A 38 15.84 3.23 -10.69
CA ILE A 38 16.62 4.45 -10.84
C ILE A 38 18.04 4.25 -10.35
N ASN A 39 18.22 3.48 -9.28
CA ASN A 39 19.51 3.29 -8.62
C ASN A 39 20.23 2.01 -9.07
N SER A 40 19.83 1.40 -10.19
CA SER A 40 20.40 0.13 -10.66
C SER A 40 21.93 0.23 -10.92
N GLY A 41 22.42 1.37 -11.37
CA GLY A 41 23.84 1.62 -11.56
C GLY A 41 24.62 1.66 -10.26
N GLU A 42 24.17 2.44 -9.29
CA GLU A 42 24.82 2.58 -7.98
C GLU A 42 24.78 1.26 -7.20
N MET A 43 23.63 0.57 -7.22
CA MET A 43 23.48 -0.74 -6.58
C MET A 43 24.37 -1.80 -7.23
N SER A 44 24.49 -1.80 -8.57
CA SER A 44 25.33 -2.75 -9.29
C SER A 44 26.82 -2.55 -9.00
N SER A 45 27.27 -1.30 -8.91
CA SER A 45 28.65 -0.97 -8.55
C SER A 45 28.95 -1.34 -7.10
N GLY A 46 28.04 -1.05 -6.17
CA GLY A 46 28.19 -1.35 -4.75
C GLY A 46 28.18 -2.85 -4.44
N LEU A 47 27.39 -3.64 -5.18
CA LEU A 47 27.30 -5.10 -5.03
C LEU A 47 28.31 -5.87 -5.90
N GLY A 48 29.02 -5.19 -6.81
CA GLY A 48 29.94 -5.84 -7.75
C GLY A 48 29.25 -6.78 -8.74
N ILE A 49 28.00 -6.51 -9.11
CA ILE A 49 27.18 -7.32 -10.02
C ILE A 49 26.72 -6.51 -11.22
N ILE A 50 26.23 -7.19 -12.26
CA ILE A 50 25.70 -6.55 -13.47
C ILE A 50 24.36 -5.89 -13.16
N SER A 51 24.12 -4.69 -13.72
CA SER A 51 22.87 -3.92 -13.51
C SER A 51 21.59 -4.67 -13.90
N GLU A 52 21.69 -5.62 -14.83
CA GLU A 52 20.59 -6.51 -15.21
C GLU A 52 20.06 -7.34 -14.05
N HIS A 53 20.94 -7.82 -13.14
CA HIS A 53 20.51 -8.57 -11.95
C HIS A 53 19.67 -7.70 -11.00
N ILE A 54 19.97 -6.41 -10.92
CA ILE A 54 19.15 -5.45 -10.13
C ILE A 54 17.78 -5.25 -10.79
N GLN A 55 17.72 -5.22 -12.12
CA GLN A 55 16.46 -5.14 -12.85
C GLN A 55 15.57 -6.37 -12.60
N TYR A 56 16.14 -7.57 -12.44
CA TYR A 56 15.37 -8.75 -12.05
C TYR A 56 14.70 -8.59 -10.68
N ALA A 57 15.32 -7.89 -9.74
CA ALA A 57 14.68 -7.57 -8.46
C ALA A 57 13.46 -6.65 -8.67
N SER A 58 13.54 -5.67 -9.60
CA SER A 58 12.40 -4.84 -9.97
C SER A 58 11.26 -5.65 -10.58
N TYR A 59 11.56 -6.55 -11.52
CA TYR A 59 10.57 -7.45 -12.14
C TYR A 59 9.96 -8.40 -11.12
N ALA A 60 10.75 -8.94 -10.19
CA ALA A 60 10.23 -9.77 -9.11
C ALA A 60 9.23 -9.00 -8.24
N GLY A 61 9.49 -7.72 -7.94
CA GLY A 61 8.54 -6.86 -7.25
C GLY A 61 7.24 -6.66 -8.03
N ALA A 62 7.32 -6.46 -9.35
CA ALA A 62 6.14 -6.38 -10.20
C ALA A 62 5.34 -7.69 -10.22
N ILE A 63 6.00 -8.84 -10.31
CA ILE A 63 5.37 -10.17 -10.22
C ILE A 63 4.68 -10.32 -8.85
N GLY A 64 5.32 -9.91 -7.75
CA GLY A 64 4.73 -9.92 -6.41
C GLY A 64 3.41 -9.15 -6.34
N MET A 65 3.32 -7.99 -7.01
CA MET A 65 2.07 -7.21 -7.10
C MET A 65 0.99 -7.96 -7.87
N VAL A 66 1.34 -8.62 -8.98
CA VAL A 66 0.38 -9.41 -9.80
C VAL A 66 -0.12 -10.62 -9.02
N VAL A 67 0.76 -11.32 -8.31
CA VAL A 67 0.40 -12.48 -7.46
C VAL A 67 -0.58 -12.08 -6.36
N PHE A 68 -0.60 -10.83 -5.96
CA PHE A 68 -1.59 -10.32 -4.98
C PHE A 68 -3.01 -10.20 -5.56
N ALA A 69 -3.20 -10.06 -6.87
CA ALA A 69 -4.49 -9.76 -7.48
C ALA A 69 -5.65 -10.69 -7.03
N PRO A 70 -5.49 -12.03 -6.97
CA PRO A 70 -6.56 -12.92 -6.50
C PRO A 70 -6.94 -12.74 -5.02
N PHE A 71 -6.07 -12.11 -4.22
CA PHE A 71 -6.34 -11.85 -2.81
C PHE A 71 -7.05 -10.52 -2.56
N MET A 72 -7.14 -9.65 -3.55
CA MET A 72 -7.67 -8.29 -3.45
C MET A 72 -9.05 -8.25 -2.79
N GLN A 73 -10.01 -9.01 -3.28
CA GLN A 73 -11.38 -9.01 -2.73
C GLN A 73 -11.44 -9.46 -1.27
N ARG A 74 -10.60 -10.43 -0.89
CA ARG A 74 -10.54 -10.95 0.48
C ARG A 74 -9.94 -9.92 1.44
N VAL A 75 -8.89 -9.23 1.01
CA VAL A 75 -8.24 -8.19 1.79
C VAL A 75 -9.19 -7.03 2.02
N LEU A 76 -9.94 -6.60 1.02
CA LEU A 76 -10.96 -5.55 1.15
C LEU A 76 -12.12 -5.96 2.05
N ALA A 77 -12.48 -7.25 2.10
CA ALA A 77 -13.54 -7.76 2.97
C ALA A 77 -13.18 -7.74 4.47
N VAL A 78 -11.89 -7.69 4.80
CA VAL A 78 -11.39 -7.76 6.20
C VAL A 78 -11.53 -6.41 6.90
N ARG A 79 -12.32 -5.52 6.70
CA ARG A 79 -12.67 -4.27 7.43
C ARG A 79 -11.79 -3.88 8.67
N ARG A 80 -10.47 -4.15 8.63
CA ARG A 80 -9.51 -3.89 9.71
C ARG A 80 -8.27 -3.14 9.22
N PRO A 81 -8.43 -1.90 8.73
CA PRO A 81 -7.31 -1.17 8.14
C PRO A 81 -6.13 -1.02 9.10
N LYS A 82 -6.37 -0.73 10.39
CA LYS A 82 -5.30 -0.56 11.37
C LYS A 82 -4.38 -1.78 11.49
N MET A 83 -4.96 -2.98 11.71
CA MET A 83 -4.12 -4.19 11.86
C MET A 83 -3.36 -4.51 10.58
N MET A 84 -4.02 -4.41 9.43
CA MET A 84 -3.41 -4.74 8.15
C MET A 84 -2.29 -3.76 7.78
N LEU A 85 -2.51 -2.45 7.97
CA LEU A 85 -1.48 -1.43 7.78
C LEU A 85 -0.30 -1.65 8.72
N MET A 86 -0.57 -1.91 10.01
CA MET A 86 0.49 -2.18 10.99
C MET A 86 1.32 -3.41 10.62
N THR A 87 0.67 -4.54 10.36
CA THR A 87 1.37 -5.78 9.98
C THR A 87 2.18 -5.58 8.69
N GLY A 88 1.59 -4.92 7.70
CA GLY A 88 2.27 -4.65 6.42
C GLY A 88 3.48 -3.72 6.60
N PHE A 89 3.38 -2.64 7.37
CA PHE A 89 4.50 -1.74 7.62
C PHE A 89 5.62 -2.41 8.43
N ILE A 90 5.29 -3.24 9.42
CA ILE A 90 6.29 -4.01 10.17
C ILE A 90 7.02 -5.00 9.25
N LEU A 91 6.29 -5.71 8.39
CA LEU A 91 6.91 -6.63 7.42
C LEU A 91 7.79 -5.88 6.42
N LEU A 92 7.33 -4.75 5.88
CA LEU A 92 8.16 -3.92 4.99
C LEU A 92 9.41 -3.38 5.70
N PHE A 93 9.31 -3.02 6.97
CA PHE A 93 10.46 -2.58 7.76
C PHE A 93 11.53 -3.68 7.83
N TRP A 94 11.15 -4.91 8.17
CA TRP A 94 12.09 -6.02 8.24
C TRP A 94 12.66 -6.39 6.88
N LEU A 95 11.84 -6.38 5.81
CA LEU A 95 12.32 -6.63 4.46
C LEU A 95 13.32 -5.55 4.00
N SER A 96 13.05 -4.29 4.33
CA SER A 96 13.97 -3.18 4.02
C SER A 96 15.29 -3.32 4.77
N TYR A 97 15.25 -3.75 6.04
CA TYR A 97 16.45 -4.03 6.80
C TYR A 97 17.28 -5.15 6.16
N ILE A 98 16.65 -6.26 5.76
CA ILE A 98 17.33 -7.35 5.07
C ILE A 98 17.94 -6.86 3.76
N CYS A 99 17.22 -6.06 2.98
CA CYS A 99 17.73 -5.49 1.73
C CYS A 99 18.91 -4.55 1.95
N ALA A 100 18.94 -3.80 3.06
CA ALA A 100 20.03 -2.88 3.38
C ALA A 100 21.36 -3.57 3.71
N ILE A 101 21.29 -4.77 4.28
CA ILE A 101 22.48 -5.50 4.75
C ILE A 101 22.90 -6.68 3.84
N THR A 102 22.14 -6.95 2.77
CA THR A 102 22.40 -8.11 1.92
C THR A 102 23.39 -7.77 0.80
N ASP A 103 24.33 -8.68 0.57
CA ASP A 103 25.25 -8.65 -0.57
C ASP A 103 24.81 -9.63 -1.68
N SER A 104 23.71 -10.35 -1.49
CA SER A 104 23.22 -11.35 -2.43
C SER A 104 22.08 -10.81 -3.28
N TRP A 105 22.28 -10.71 -4.60
CA TRP A 105 21.25 -10.30 -5.54
C TRP A 105 20.01 -11.22 -5.55
N LEU A 106 20.20 -12.51 -5.29
CA LEU A 106 19.12 -13.48 -5.24
C LEU A 106 18.21 -13.23 -4.03
N LEU A 107 18.80 -12.92 -2.88
CA LEU A 107 18.04 -12.55 -1.68
C LEU A 107 17.32 -11.22 -1.89
N LEU A 108 17.96 -10.26 -2.54
CA LEU A 108 17.35 -8.99 -2.92
C LEU A 108 16.12 -9.21 -3.80
N MET A 109 16.21 -10.10 -4.79
CA MET A 109 15.10 -10.47 -5.68
C MET A 109 13.94 -11.11 -4.91
N LEU A 110 14.21 -12.04 -4.00
CA LEU A 110 13.18 -12.67 -3.15
C LEU A 110 12.49 -11.64 -2.23
N CYS A 111 13.28 -10.79 -1.59
CA CYS A 111 12.73 -9.71 -0.76
C CYS A 111 11.88 -8.75 -1.59
N SER A 112 12.30 -8.43 -2.81
CA SER A 112 11.55 -7.56 -3.71
C SER A 112 10.19 -8.18 -4.11
N LEU A 113 10.13 -9.47 -4.39
CA LEU A 113 8.89 -10.19 -4.68
C LEU A 113 7.90 -10.09 -3.52
N ILE A 114 8.35 -10.36 -2.29
CA ILE A 114 7.52 -10.27 -1.09
C ILE A 114 7.10 -8.82 -0.82
N THR A 115 8.02 -7.88 -1.00
CA THR A 115 7.77 -6.44 -0.87
C THR A 115 6.70 -5.97 -1.85
N GLY A 116 6.74 -6.42 -3.11
CA GLY A 116 5.74 -6.11 -4.13
C GLY A 116 4.34 -6.60 -3.72
N PHE A 117 4.24 -7.82 -3.22
CA PHE A 117 2.98 -8.39 -2.71
C PHE A 117 2.40 -7.56 -1.55
N ILE A 118 3.21 -7.27 -0.53
CA ILE A 118 2.78 -6.50 0.65
C ILE A 118 2.42 -5.07 0.25
N ARG A 119 3.20 -4.46 -0.62
CA ARG A 119 2.97 -3.10 -1.11
C ARG A 119 1.64 -2.96 -1.81
N MET A 120 1.28 -3.90 -2.68
CA MET A 120 -0.03 -3.90 -3.35
C MET A 120 -1.16 -4.02 -2.34
N ALA A 121 -1.03 -4.90 -1.33
CA ALA A 121 -1.99 -5.03 -0.24
C ALA A 121 -2.18 -3.71 0.51
N LEU A 122 -1.08 -3.06 0.93
CA LEU A 122 -1.12 -1.80 1.67
C LEU A 122 -1.72 -0.66 0.85
N THR A 123 -1.36 -0.58 -0.43
CA THR A 123 -1.91 0.42 -1.36
C THR A 123 -3.42 0.32 -1.42
N LEU A 124 -3.96 -0.88 -1.62
CA LEU A 124 -5.40 -1.10 -1.70
C LEU A 124 -6.12 -0.81 -0.39
N ILE A 125 -5.57 -1.26 0.74
CA ILE A 125 -6.17 -1.02 2.06
C ILE A 125 -6.20 0.48 2.37
N ASN A 126 -5.11 1.18 2.11
CA ASN A 126 -5.01 2.61 2.37
C ASN A 126 -5.90 3.42 1.42
N LEU A 127 -5.95 3.04 0.15
CA LEU A 127 -6.83 3.65 -0.84
C LEU A 127 -8.30 3.47 -0.46
N PHE A 128 -8.68 2.25 -0.10
CA PHE A 128 -10.04 1.93 0.32
C PHE A 128 -10.43 2.72 1.59
N ALA A 129 -9.52 2.78 2.58
CA ALA A 129 -9.72 3.59 3.76
C ALA A 129 -9.88 5.08 3.44
N LEU A 130 -9.11 5.61 2.48
CA LEU A 130 -9.20 7.01 2.03
C LEU A 130 -10.54 7.28 1.37
N ILE A 131 -10.98 6.42 0.44
CA ILE A 131 -12.27 6.58 -0.25
C ILE A 131 -13.43 6.58 0.75
N LEU A 132 -13.51 5.57 1.61
CA LEU A 132 -14.56 5.46 2.60
C LEU A 132 -14.59 6.67 3.55
N TYR A 133 -13.41 7.13 3.97
CA TYR A 133 -13.31 8.25 4.91
C TYR A 133 -13.60 9.61 4.28
N ALA A 134 -13.08 9.86 3.07
CA ALA A 134 -13.26 11.13 2.37
C ALA A 134 -14.72 11.33 1.92
N PHE A 135 -15.32 10.31 1.32
CA PHE A 135 -16.64 10.41 0.68
C PHE A 135 -17.81 9.95 1.55
N LYS A 136 -17.56 9.42 2.77
CA LYS A 136 -18.58 8.86 3.67
C LYS A 136 -19.42 7.75 3.03
N ILE A 137 -18.85 7.00 2.11
CA ILE A 137 -19.51 5.88 1.43
C ILE A 137 -19.52 4.69 2.39
N GLU A 138 -20.63 3.98 2.53
CA GLU A 138 -20.65 2.73 3.28
C GLU A 138 -19.93 1.63 2.49
N ALA A 139 -19.18 0.80 3.20
CA ALA A 139 -18.39 -0.28 2.57
C ALA A 139 -19.28 -1.32 1.84
N SER A 140 -20.58 -1.41 2.20
CA SER A 140 -21.58 -2.22 1.51
C SER A 140 -21.78 -1.81 0.07
N ASP A 141 -21.71 -0.51 -0.23
CA ASP A 141 -22.03 0.05 -1.54
C ASP A 141 -20.93 -0.16 -2.57
N ILE A 142 -19.70 -0.44 -2.10
CA ILE A 142 -18.54 -0.68 -2.98
C ILE A 142 -18.33 -2.17 -3.27
N ILE A 143 -18.69 -3.06 -2.32
CA ILE A 143 -18.35 -4.49 -2.37
C ILE A 143 -19.41 -5.34 -3.09
N THR A 144 -20.63 -4.84 -3.24
CA THR A 144 -21.69 -5.49 -4.00
C THR A 144 -21.88 -4.85 -5.39
N PRO A 145 -21.13 -5.26 -6.42
CA PRO A 145 -21.42 -4.86 -7.78
C PRO A 145 -22.75 -5.55 -8.17
N GLY A 146 -23.83 -4.79 -8.20
CA GLY A 146 -25.17 -5.29 -8.57
C GLY A 146 -26.29 -4.99 -7.59
N ALA A 147 -26.03 -4.41 -6.42
CA ALA A 147 -27.09 -3.76 -5.66
C ALA A 147 -27.43 -2.44 -6.37
N GLU A 148 -28.44 -2.49 -7.24
CA GLU A 148 -29.05 -1.29 -7.82
C GLU A 148 -29.40 -0.35 -6.70
N ALA A 149 -28.79 0.84 -6.69
CA ALA A 149 -29.16 1.89 -5.74
C ALA A 149 -30.63 2.24 -6.02
N THR A 150 -31.48 1.89 -5.08
CA THR A 150 -32.94 2.06 -5.19
C THR A 150 -33.36 3.54 -5.21
N ASP A 151 -32.43 4.48 -4.93
CA ASP A 151 -32.65 5.91 -4.97
C ASP A 151 -31.82 6.59 -6.04
N PRO A 152 -32.45 7.17 -7.09
CA PRO A 152 -31.75 7.82 -8.22
C PRO A 152 -30.86 9.01 -7.79
N VAL A 153 -31.17 9.68 -6.69
CA VAL A 153 -30.39 10.80 -6.15
C VAL A 153 -29.08 10.32 -5.49
N VAL A 154 -29.08 9.12 -4.93
CA VAL A 154 -27.87 8.50 -4.33
C VAL A 154 -26.99 7.93 -5.42
N ALA A 155 -27.57 7.39 -6.49
CA ALA A 155 -26.85 6.89 -7.66
C ALA A 155 -26.07 8.03 -8.37
N ASP A 156 -26.69 9.17 -8.60
CA ASP A 156 -26.07 10.33 -9.28
C ASP A 156 -24.91 10.92 -8.47
N LYS A 157 -25.05 11.03 -7.14
CA LYS A 157 -23.95 11.45 -6.25
C LYS A 157 -22.80 10.47 -6.21
N ASN A 158 -23.09 9.16 -6.24
CA ASN A 158 -22.08 8.12 -6.27
C ASN A 158 -21.31 8.11 -7.60
N ASP A 159 -21.98 8.35 -8.71
CA ASP A 159 -21.35 8.36 -10.03
C ASP A 159 -20.50 9.63 -10.25
N GLN A 160 -20.92 10.78 -9.76
CA GLN A 160 -20.11 12.00 -9.73
C GLN A 160 -18.89 11.85 -8.80
N ALA A 161 -19.07 11.25 -7.63
CA ALA A 161 -17.97 10.97 -6.72
C ALA A 161 -16.97 9.97 -7.33
N LYS A 162 -17.43 8.92 -7.99
CA LYS A 162 -16.57 7.97 -8.72
C LYS A 162 -15.83 8.65 -9.88
N GLY A 163 -16.49 9.51 -10.64
CA GLY A 163 -15.91 10.22 -11.78
C GLY A 163 -14.75 11.14 -11.42
N LEU A 164 -14.83 11.86 -10.29
CA LEU A 164 -13.78 12.76 -9.82
C LEU A 164 -12.72 12.07 -8.95
N THR A 165 -13.11 11.05 -8.20
CA THR A 165 -12.23 10.37 -7.24
C THR A 165 -11.10 9.63 -7.93
N GLN A 166 -11.38 8.93 -9.00
CA GLN A 166 -10.40 8.11 -9.72
C GLN A 166 -9.24 8.92 -10.29
N PRO A 167 -9.45 10.03 -11.02
CA PRO A 167 -8.36 10.86 -11.52
C PRO A 167 -7.58 11.57 -10.41
N ILE A 168 -8.21 12.00 -9.32
CA ILE A 168 -7.52 12.62 -8.18
C ILE A 168 -6.60 11.60 -7.50
N ILE A 169 -7.08 10.40 -7.25
CA ILE A 169 -6.29 9.31 -6.67
C ILE A 169 -5.10 8.98 -7.57
N TYR A 170 -5.31 8.88 -8.89
CA TYR A 170 -4.26 8.61 -9.85
C TYR A 170 -3.21 9.72 -9.87
N LEU A 171 -3.62 10.97 -9.80
CA LEU A 171 -2.74 12.14 -9.72
C LEU A 171 -1.85 12.07 -8.45
N PHE A 172 -2.45 11.82 -7.28
CA PHE A 172 -1.69 11.65 -6.04
C PHE A 172 -0.71 10.48 -6.12
N PHE A 173 -1.15 9.36 -6.67
CA PHE A 173 -0.32 8.18 -6.84
C PHE A 173 0.91 8.48 -7.71
N MET A 174 0.72 9.18 -8.83
CA MET A 174 1.79 9.60 -9.73
C MET A 174 2.74 10.61 -9.06
N LEU A 175 2.22 11.60 -8.33
CA LEU A 175 3.03 12.59 -7.61
C LEU A 175 3.91 11.92 -6.55
N PHE A 176 3.35 11.04 -5.73
CA PHE A 176 4.13 10.34 -4.69
C PHE A 176 5.14 9.35 -5.29
N ALA A 177 4.78 8.65 -6.37
CA ALA A 177 5.72 7.78 -7.06
C ALA A 177 6.91 8.58 -7.63
N GLN A 178 6.62 9.72 -8.27
CA GLN A 178 7.66 10.58 -8.86
C GLN A 178 8.54 11.24 -7.77
N ALA A 179 7.93 11.75 -6.72
CA ALA A 179 8.67 12.30 -5.58
C ALA A 179 9.56 11.24 -4.91
N GLY A 180 9.04 10.01 -4.75
CA GLY A 180 9.80 8.87 -4.26
C GLY A 180 11.00 8.54 -5.15
N ASN A 181 10.80 8.49 -6.45
CA ASN A 181 11.87 8.25 -7.43
C ASN A 181 12.97 9.32 -7.34
N SER A 182 12.60 10.60 -7.31
CA SER A 182 13.57 11.70 -7.23
C SER A 182 14.36 11.67 -5.92
N LEU A 183 13.69 11.39 -4.82
CA LEU A 183 14.32 11.34 -3.50
C LEU A 183 15.27 10.14 -3.36
N THR A 184 14.88 8.97 -3.89
CA THR A 184 15.75 7.78 -3.87
C THR A 184 17.00 7.98 -4.74
N ALA A 185 16.85 8.61 -5.91
CA ALA A 185 17.96 8.93 -6.78
C ALA A 185 18.95 9.90 -6.11
N TRP A 186 18.43 10.95 -5.45
CA TRP A 186 19.27 11.90 -4.73
C TRP A 186 20.00 11.24 -3.57
N LEU A 187 19.32 10.40 -2.76
CA LEU A 187 19.93 9.68 -1.65
C LEU A 187 21.04 8.72 -2.10
N ALA A 188 20.83 8.00 -3.20
CA ALA A 188 21.80 7.06 -3.71
C ALA A 188 23.02 7.77 -4.33
N TYR A 189 22.84 8.97 -4.90
CA TYR A 189 23.90 9.77 -5.49
C TYR A 189 24.78 10.44 -4.43
N GLU A 190 24.19 11.05 -3.38
CA GLU A 190 24.92 11.76 -2.31
C GLU A 190 25.53 10.82 -1.28
N TYR A 191 24.91 9.66 -1.09
CA TYR A 191 25.32 8.66 -0.11
C TYR A 191 25.48 7.31 -0.79
N GLU A 192 25.59 6.24 -0.02
CA GLU A 192 25.56 4.87 -0.54
C GLU A 192 24.11 4.41 -0.77
N TRP A 193 23.91 3.47 -1.71
CA TRP A 193 22.58 2.95 -2.07
C TRP A 193 21.81 2.35 -0.88
N GLN A 194 22.51 1.85 0.14
CA GLN A 194 21.91 1.32 1.38
C GLN A 194 21.12 2.37 2.16
N TYR A 195 21.51 3.66 2.08
CA TYR A 195 20.82 4.75 2.76
C TYR A 195 19.38 4.93 2.28
N VAL A 196 19.07 4.53 1.07
CA VAL A 196 17.70 4.50 0.55
C VAL A 196 16.81 3.61 1.44
N TYR A 197 17.30 2.44 1.83
CA TYR A 197 16.57 1.52 2.70
C TYR A 197 16.51 2.02 4.15
N TYR A 198 17.58 2.60 4.67
CA TYR A 198 17.57 3.18 6.02
C TYR A 198 16.58 4.34 6.12
N TYR A 199 16.54 5.21 5.12
CA TYR A 199 15.56 6.30 5.05
C TYR A 199 14.11 5.74 4.99
N MET A 200 13.90 4.72 4.17
CA MET A 200 12.60 4.05 4.09
C MET A 200 12.19 3.42 5.43
N MET A 201 13.11 2.80 6.15
CA MET A 201 12.86 2.28 7.50
C MET A 201 12.42 3.41 8.45
N GLY A 202 13.06 4.57 8.39
CA GLY A 202 12.66 5.74 9.17
C GLY A 202 11.23 6.19 8.85
N MET A 203 10.86 6.27 7.57
CA MET A 203 9.50 6.60 7.14
C MET A 203 8.47 5.55 7.57
N LEU A 204 8.82 4.26 7.51
CA LEU A 204 7.94 3.18 7.96
C LEU A 204 7.72 3.22 9.47
N MET A 205 8.76 3.48 10.26
CA MET A 205 8.64 3.67 11.71
C MET A 205 7.72 4.84 12.05
N LEU A 206 7.90 5.98 11.38
CA LEU A 206 7.01 7.13 11.55
C LEU A 206 5.55 6.75 11.22
N SER A 207 5.32 6.03 10.13
CA SER A 207 3.99 5.58 9.71
C SER A 207 3.36 4.63 10.71
N ILE A 208 4.14 3.72 11.30
CA ILE A 208 3.69 2.82 12.37
C ILE A 208 3.22 3.63 13.59
N VAL A 209 4.02 4.61 14.04
CA VAL A 209 3.67 5.49 15.17
C VAL A 209 2.38 6.27 14.87
N VAL A 210 2.25 6.83 13.67
CA VAL A 210 1.06 7.57 13.24
C VAL A 210 -0.18 6.66 13.23
N VAL A 211 -0.11 5.46 12.67
CA VAL A 211 -1.24 4.50 12.65
C VAL A 211 -1.61 4.06 14.06
N LEU A 212 -0.63 3.81 14.93
CA LEU A 212 -0.89 3.45 16.33
C LEU A 212 -1.64 4.54 17.10
N SER A 213 -1.20 5.80 16.94
CA SER A 213 -1.74 6.94 17.69
C SER A 213 -3.10 7.41 17.16
N THR A 214 -3.35 7.32 15.85
CA THR A 214 -4.50 7.97 15.22
C THR A 214 -5.66 7.02 14.88
N MET A 215 -5.39 5.73 14.63
CA MET A 215 -6.42 4.78 14.20
C MET A 215 -7.01 3.96 15.34
N LYS A 216 -8.34 3.78 15.33
CA LYS A 216 -9.08 2.92 16.28
C LYS A 216 -8.84 1.44 16.01
N TYR A 217 -8.69 0.67 17.07
CA TYR A 217 -8.64 -0.79 16.99
C TYR A 217 -10.06 -1.37 16.99
N GLN A 218 -10.41 -2.15 15.98
CA GLN A 218 -11.70 -2.85 15.93
C GLN A 218 -11.57 -4.29 16.45
N ARG A 219 -12.36 -4.60 17.45
CA ARG A 219 -12.35 -5.90 18.18
C ARG A 219 -13.26 -6.97 17.55
N HIS A 220 -14.21 -6.62 16.67
CA HIS A 220 -15.20 -7.55 16.15
C HIS A 220 -14.68 -8.36 14.96
N LEU A 221 -14.47 -9.65 15.21
CA LEU A 221 -14.10 -10.68 14.25
C LEU A 221 -15.34 -11.24 13.53
N LYS A 222 -15.54 -10.95 12.25
CA LYS A 222 -16.12 -11.96 11.37
C LYS A 222 -15.01 -12.95 11.02
N LYS A 223 -15.17 -14.22 11.36
CA LYS A 223 -14.23 -15.28 11.01
C LYS A 223 -14.08 -15.33 9.49
N LEU A 224 -12.86 -15.19 8.99
CA LEU A 224 -12.52 -15.45 7.59
C LEU A 224 -12.66 -16.97 7.36
N ASN A 225 -13.72 -17.39 6.68
CA ASN A 225 -13.78 -18.74 6.14
C ASN A 225 -12.87 -18.78 4.90
N PHE A 226 -11.70 -19.38 5.08
CA PHE A 226 -10.78 -19.66 3.99
C PHE A 226 -11.34 -20.82 3.15
N ASN A 227 -11.96 -20.49 2.03
CA ASN A 227 -12.43 -21.52 1.09
C ASN A 227 -11.43 -21.58 -0.08
N LEU A 228 -10.53 -22.57 -0.05
CA LEU A 228 -9.50 -22.79 -1.09
C LEU A 228 -10.09 -23.10 -2.47
N ARG A 229 -11.35 -23.56 -2.53
CA ARG A 229 -12.03 -23.86 -3.82
C ARG A 229 -12.19 -22.63 -4.73
N GLN A 230 -12.41 -21.45 -4.15
CA GLN A 230 -12.51 -20.20 -4.93
C GLN A 230 -11.18 -19.79 -5.60
N PHE A 231 -10.05 -20.37 -5.16
CA PHE A 231 -8.75 -20.16 -5.81
C PHE A 231 -8.68 -20.91 -7.16
N GLY A 232 -9.25 -22.11 -7.22
CA GLY A 232 -9.30 -22.88 -8.46
C GLY A 232 -10.14 -22.21 -9.54
N ASP A 233 -11.24 -21.58 -9.13
CA ASP A 233 -12.18 -20.95 -10.07
C ASP A 233 -11.61 -19.68 -10.72
N VAL A 234 -10.73 -18.95 -10.01
CA VAL A 234 -10.06 -17.74 -10.56
C VAL A 234 -8.89 -18.08 -11.50
N ILE A 235 -8.28 -19.27 -11.33
CA ILE A 235 -7.19 -19.73 -12.20
C ILE A 235 -7.76 -20.45 -13.44
N ALA A 236 -8.99 -20.96 -13.33
CA ALA A 236 -9.65 -21.68 -14.40
C ALA A 236 -10.52 -20.80 -15.32
N ALA A 237 -10.75 -19.53 -14.98
CA ALA A 237 -11.47 -18.53 -15.77
C ALA A 237 -10.51 -17.67 -16.60
#